data_2c581f0500eb9f63c40c97abd816b72f
#
_entry.id   2c581f0500eb9f63c40c97abd816b72f
#
_cell.length_a   1.000
_cell.length_b   1.000
_cell.length_c   1.000
_cell.angle_alpha   90.00
_cell.angle_beta   90.00
_cell.angle_gamma   90.00
#
_symmetry.space_group_name_H-M   'P 1'
#
loop_
_entity.id
_entity.type
_entity.pdbx_description
1 polymer ?
#
loop_
_entity_poly.entity_id
_entity_poly.type
_entity_poly.pdbx_seq_one_letter_code
_entity_poly.pdbx_strand_id
1 'polypeptide(L)'
;MRLERYGSVIVLPVMAAPAEYGEHLRARIDPLMTGVGPVEGAVALTAALTRLEASDDLPDLIVSLGSCGSRVLAHAAVYQASSAAYRDMDASPLGFARGVTPLLDQPAVLPLPCPIPGVPTATLSTGGNVVSGAAYEAIDAEMVDMETWALVRAAQTFGVPLIALRGVSDGRAELKALEDWTSTLHHVDENLAAALDRLIAVLEADGLAAPGFANLEIPAPQGQDPAHSLVPDPTS
;
A
#
# COMPACT_ATOMS: atom_id res chain seq x y z
N MET A 1 -2.52 15.95 8.35
CA MET A 1 -3.42 14.94 7.76
C MET A 1 -4.79 15.53 7.63
N ARG A 2 -5.37 15.48 6.45
CA ARG A 2 -6.73 15.94 6.17
C ARG A 2 -7.45 14.86 5.34
N LEU A 3 -8.71 14.60 5.68
CA LEU A 3 -9.60 13.82 4.80
C LEU A 3 -9.99 14.70 3.61
N GLU A 4 -9.85 14.17 2.41
CA GLU A 4 -10.22 14.84 1.17
C GLU A 4 -11.59 14.32 0.72
N ARG A 5 -12.39 15.16 0.06
CA ARG A 5 -13.68 14.75 -0.48
C ARG A 5 -13.71 14.95 -1.99
N TYR A 6 -13.97 13.88 -2.72
CA TYR A 6 -14.12 13.86 -4.17
C TYR A 6 -15.48 13.27 -4.54
N GLY A 7 -16.39 14.11 -4.99
CA GLY A 7 -17.81 13.74 -5.14
C GLY A 7 -18.42 13.34 -3.80
N SER A 8 -18.92 12.12 -3.72
CA SER A 8 -19.46 11.54 -2.46
C SER A 8 -18.42 10.77 -1.64
N VAL A 9 -17.20 10.56 -2.15
CA VAL A 9 -16.19 9.71 -1.54
C VAL A 9 -15.26 10.51 -0.63
N ILE A 10 -15.09 10.02 0.59
CA ILE A 10 -14.12 10.55 1.58
C ILE A 10 -12.83 9.73 1.46
N VAL A 11 -11.72 10.40 1.19
CA VAL A 11 -10.41 9.78 0.93
C VAL A 11 -9.43 10.16 2.02
N LEU A 12 -8.68 9.16 2.53
CA LEU A 12 -7.49 9.37 3.34
C LEU A 12 -6.24 9.16 2.48
N PRO A 13 -5.51 10.24 2.09
CA PRO A 13 -4.21 10.10 1.46
C PRO A 13 -3.15 9.66 2.49
N VAL A 14 -2.25 8.75 2.09
CA VAL A 14 -1.21 8.19 2.95
C VAL A 14 0.12 8.19 2.20
N MET A 15 1.19 8.63 2.85
CA MET A 15 2.57 8.59 2.35
C MET A 15 3.54 8.17 3.45
N ALA A 16 4.68 7.58 3.09
CA ALA A 16 5.65 7.10 4.06
C ALA A 16 6.63 8.19 4.50
N ALA A 17 7.21 8.92 3.56
CA ALA A 17 8.33 9.80 3.81
C ALA A 17 8.10 11.23 3.32
N PRO A 18 8.48 12.26 4.10
CA PRO A 18 8.38 13.66 3.66
C PRO A 18 9.17 13.98 2.38
N ALA A 19 10.21 13.20 2.08
CA ALA A 19 11.02 13.36 0.87
C ALA A 19 10.24 13.03 -0.42
N GLU A 20 9.24 12.17 -0.35
CA GLU A 20 8.37 11.80 -1.49
C GLU A 20 7.24 12.80 -1.73
N TYR A 21 6.97 13.66 -0.76
CA TYR A 21 5.88 14.63 -0.77
C TYR A 21 6.39 15.98 -1.31
N GLY A 22 6.45 16.09 -2.62
CA GLY A 22 6.94 17.25 -3.35
C GLY A 22 5.87 18.33 -3.56
N GLU A 23 6.19 19.32 -4.37
CA GLU A 23 5.33 20.50 -4.59
C GLU A 23 4.02 20.15 -5.33
N HIS A 24 4.05 19.17 -6.24
CA HIS A 24 2.89 18.76 -7.03
C HIS A 24 1.83 18.07 -6.17
N LEU A 25 2.23 17.16 -5.28
CA LEU A 25 1.31 16.52 -4.34
C LEU A 25 0.87 17.48 -3.23
N ARG A 26 1.76 18.37 -2.74
CA ARG A 26 1.41 19.39 -1.74
C ARG A 26 0.33 20.36 -2.21
N ALA A 27 0.25 20.59 -3.49
CA ALA A 27 -0.82 21.40 -4.09
C ALA A 27 -2.21 20.73 -4.05
N ARG A 28 -2.28 19.42 -3.76
CA ARG A 28 -3.50 18.60 -3.89
C ARG A 28 -4.00 17.98 -2.60
N ILE A 29 -3.11 17.48 -1.77
CA ILE A 29 -3.45 16.68 -0.58
C ILE A 29 -2.63 17.11 0.64
N ASP A 30 -3.11 16.71 1.83
CA ASP A 30 -2.37 16.76 3.10
C ASP A 30 -2.38 15.34 3.72
N PRO A 31 -1.41 14.46 3.37
CA PRO A 31 -1.48 13.06 3.70
C PRO A 31 -1.16 12.75 5.17
N LEU A 32 -1.59 11.56 5.61
CA LEU A 32 -1.02 10.91 6.79
C LEU A 32 0.41 10.48 6.46
N MET A 33 1.40 11.02 7.18
CA MET A 33 2.78 10.52 7.12
C MET A 33 2.96 9.38 8.10
N THR A 34 3.26 8.18 7.57
CA THR A 34 3.33 6.97 8.40
C THR A 34 4.72 6.70 8.97
N GLY A 35 5.77 7.24 8.35
CA GLY A 35 7.12 6.71 8.51
C GLY A 35 7.40 5.53 7.59
N VAL A 36 8.68 5.18 7.46
CA VAL A 36 9.18 4.16 6.54
C VAL A 36 9.17 2.78 7.21
N GLY A 37 8.71 1.79 6.47
CA GLY A 37 8.71 0.40 6.87
C GLY A 37 7.34 -0.16 7.29
N PRO A 38 7.18 -1.49 7.23
CA PRO A 38 5.89 -2.12 7.42
C PRO A 38 5.34 -1.96 8.84
N VAL A 39 6.20 -1.88 9.84
CA VAL A 39 5.79 -1.66 11.24
C VAL A 39 5.24 -0.26 11.42
N GLU A 40 5.99 0.76 10.98
CA GLU A 40 5.56 2.16 11.10
C GLU A 40 4.28 2.41 10.30
N GLY A 41 4.19 1.85 9.08
CA GLY A 41 2.99 1.92 8.25
C GLY A 41 1.76 1.37 8.96
N ALA A 42 1.85 0.15 9.51
CA ALA A 42 0.75 -0.49 10.24
C ALA A 42 0.35 0.31 11.48
N VAL A 43 1.32 0.71 12.30
CA VAL A 43 1.07 1.44 13.58
C VAL A 43 0.41 2.78 13.32
N ALA A 44 0.97 3.58 12.41
CA ALA A 44 0.47 4.92 12.14
C ALA A 44 -0.94 4.90 11.52
N LEU A 45 -1.17 4.03 10.53
CA LEU A 45 -2.47 3.93 9.88
C LEU A 45 -3.53 3.39 10.84
N THR A 46 -3.23 2.32 11.59
CA THR A 46 -4.15 1.78 12.60
C THR A 46 -4.54 2.83 13.64
N ALA A 47 -3.55 3.58 14.17
CA ALA A 47 -3.81 4.63 15.15
C ALA A 47 -4.67 5.77 14.57
N ALA A 48 -4.49 6.11 13.30
CA ALA A 48 -5.29 7.13 12.62
C ALA A 48 -6.74 6.65 12.42
N LEU A 49 -6.91 5.43 11.87
CA LEU A 49 -8.24 4.86 11.61
C LEU A 49 -9.03 4.63 12.91
N THR A 50 -8.38 4.17 13.98
CA THR A 50 -9.04 4.04 15.31
C THR A 50 -9.60 5.37 15.81
N ARG A 51 -8.87 6.48 15.62
CA ARG A 51 -9.37 7.81 16.01
C ARG A 51 -10.55 8.27 15.14
N LEU A 52 -10.46 8.02 13.84
CA LEU A 52 -11.51 8.36 12.88
C LEU A 52 -12.79 7.53 13.15
N GLU A 53 -12.64 6.24 13.42
CA GLU A 53 -13.75 5.35 13.79
C GLU A 53 -14.45 5.83 15.07
N ALA A 54 -13.67 6.22 16.10
CA ALA A 54 -14.22 6.73 17.35
C ALA A 54 -15.01 8.06 17.19
N SER A 55 -14.79 8.77 16.08
CA SER A 55 -15.48 10.01 15.71
C SER A 55 -16.55 9.82 14.64
N ASP A 56 -16.79 8.59 14.19
CA ASP A 56 -17.68 8.25 13.05
C ASP A 56 -17.27 8.93 11.73
N ASP A 57 -15.95 9.11 11.55
CA ASP A 57 -15.34 9.80 10.41
C ASP A 57 -14.43 8.88 9.58
N LEU A 58 -14.68 7.56 9.54
CA LEU A 58 -13.88 6.65 8.71
C LEU A 58 -13.92 7.09 7.24
N PRO A 59 -12.78 7.04 6.52
CA PRO A 59 -12.76 7.29 5.09
C PRO A 59 -13.44 6.16 4.31
N ASP A 60 -13.98 6.48 3.15
CA ASP A 60 -14.52 5.50 2.20
C ASP A 60 -13.40 4.80 1.43
N LEU A 61 -12.24 5.44 1.29
CA LEU A 61 -11.09 4.97 0.53
C LEU A 61 -9.77 5.46 1.13
N ILE A 62 -8.76 4.60 1.18
CA ILE A 62 -7.37 4.98 1.44
C ILE A 62 -6.60 5.01 0.13
N VAL A 63 -5.83 6.08 -0.10
CA VAL A 63 -4.94 6.23 -1.26
C VAL A 63 -3.51 6.33 -0.76
N SER A 64 -2.74 5.25 -0.94
CA SER A 64 -1.32 5.21 -0.63
C SER A 64 -0.50 5.66 -1.84
N LEU A 65 0.30 6.73 -1.66
CA LEU A 65 1.18 7.27 -2.70
C LEU A 65 2.63 7.20 -2.21
N GLY A 66 3.55 6.87 -3.09
CA GLY A 66 4.96 6.82 -2.76
C GLY A 66 5.83 6.28 -3.90
N SER A 67 7.11 6.16 -3.64
CA SER A 67 8.08 5.56 -4.55
C SER A 67 8.14 4.04 -4.43
N CYS A 68 8.75 3.41 -5.42
CA CYS A 68 9.07 1.99 -5.43
C CYS A 68 10.34 1.72 -6.22
N GLY A 69 11.01 0.61 -5.91
CA GLY A 69 12.08 0.08 -6.74
C GLY A 69 11.54 -0.90 -7.79
N SER A 70 12.15 -0.89 -8.99
CA SER A 70 11.86 -1.88 -10.03
C SER A 70 13.02 -2.02 -11.03
N ARG A 71 13.36 -3.28 -11.38
CA ARG A 71 14.36 -3.55 -12.44
C ARG A 71 13.76 -3.59 -13.83
N VAL A 72 12.47 -3.83 -13.95
CA VAL A 72 11.78 -4.12 -15.22
C VAL A 72 10.89 -3.00 -15.72
N LEU A 73 10.38 -2.16 -14.81
CA LEU A 73 9.45 -1.08 -15.16
C LEU A 73 10.18 0.22 -15.53
N ALA A 74 9.45 1.11 -16.17
CA ALA A 74 10.00 2.39 -16.62
C ALA A 74 10.27 3.33 -15.45
N HIS A 75 11.46 3.92 -15.42
CA HIS A 75 11.87 4.88 -14.40
C HIS A 75 10.99 6.13 -14.44
N ALA A 76 10.68 6.70 -13.28
CA ALA A 76 9.74 7.78 -13.05
C ALA A 76 8.26 7.50 -13.43
N ALA A 77 7.96 6.40 -14.14
CA ALA A 77 6.57 6.04 -14.44
C ALA A 77 5.81 5.61 -13.19
N VAL A 78 4.48 5.85 -13.20
CA VAL A 78 3.57 5.50 -12.11
C VAL A 78 2.73 4.29 -12.49
N TYR A 79 2.55 3.39 -11.52
CA TYR A 79 1.78 2.16 -11.62
C TYR A 79 0.78 2.07 -10.48
N GLN A 80 -0.38 1.46 -10.77
CA GLN A 80 -1.30 0.97 -9.75
C GLN A 80 -0.80 -0.40 -9.28
N ALA A 81 -0.59 -0.60 -7.99
CA ALA A 81 -0.28 -1.93 -7.48
C ALA A 81 -1.53 -2.81 -7.60
N SER A 82 -1.47 -3.88 -8.40
CA SER A 82 -2.57 -4.84 -8.57
C SER A 82 -2.64 -5.88 -7.47
N SER A 83 -1.54 -6.04 -6.74
CA SER A 83 -1.45 -6.94 -5.59
C SER A 83 -0.28 -6.55 -4.70
N ALA A 84 -0.33 -6.95 -3.42
CA ALA A 84 0.77 -6.81 -2.47
C ALA A 84 1.11 -8.16 -1.83
N ALA A 85 2.40 -8.53 -1.81
CA ALA A 85 2.94 -9.69 -1.12
C ALA A 85 3.86 -9.26 0.03
N TYR A 86 3.96 -10.04 1.11
CA TYR A 86 4.84 -9.76 2.24
C TYR A 86 6.10 -10.61 2.17
N ARG A 87 7.20 -10.07 1.62
CA ARG A 87 8.43 -10.84 1.36
C ARG A 87 9.20 -11.24 2.60
N ASP A 88 9.03 -10.54 3.73
CA ASP A 88 9.76 -10.83 4.96
C ASP A 88 9.10 -11.96 5.78
N MET A 89 7.86 -12.35 5.43
CA MET A 89 7.17 -13.45 6.09
C MET A 89 7.63 -14.77 5.48
N ASP A 90 8.44 -15.50 6.23
CA ASP A 90 8.93 -16.83 5.85
C ASP A 90 8.84 -17.81 7.03
N ALA A 91 7.78 -18.60 7.04
CA ALA A 91 7.59 -19.72 7.97
C ALA A 91 7.70 -21.07 7.25
N SER A 92 8.43 -21.12 6.13
CA SER A 92 8.65 -22.36 5.36
C SER A 92 9.32 -23.48 6.16
N PRO A 93 10.20 -23.24 7.15
CA PRO A 93 10.71 -24.30 8.01
C PRO A 93 9.63 -25.03 8.82
N LEU A 94 8.44 -24.41 8.98
CA LEU A 94 7.27 -25.00 9.66
C LEU A 94 6.23 -25.56 8.66
N GLY A 95 6.56 -25.58 7.36
CA GLY A 95 5.70 -26.14 6.31
C GLY A 95 4.69 -25.13 5.70
N PHE A 96 4.77 -23.85 6.05
CA PHE A 96 3.94 -22.82 5.43
C PHE A 96 4.57 -22.30 4.13
N ALA A 97 3.75 -21.85 3.19
CA ALA A 97 4.28 -21.16 2.01
C ALA A 97 4.85 -19.79 2.40
N ARG A 98 5.87 -19.33 1.65
CA ARG A 98 6.43 -17.97 1.86
C ARG A 98 5.35 -16.92 1.67
N GLY A 99 5.38 -15.87 2.47
CA GLY A 99 4.39 -14.81 2.50
C GLY A 99 3.12 -15.13 3.31
N VAL A 100 2.90 -16.39 3.67
CA VAL A 100 1.75 -16.80 4.50
C VAL A 100 2.09 -16.59 5.98
N THR A 101 1.27 -15.79 6.67
CA THR A 101 1.34 -15.66 8.13
C THR A 101 0.71 -16.90 8.77
N PRO A 102 1.47 -17.70 9.55
CA PRO A 102 0.93 -18.89 10.19
C PRO A 102 -0.32 -18.61 11.04
N LEU A 103 -1.27 -19.53 11.01
CA LEU A 103 -2.49 -19.50 11.84
C LEU A 103 -3.39 -18.27 11.60
N LEU A 104 -3.07 -17.45 10.64
CA LEU A 104 -3.91 -16.37 10.16
C LEU A 104 -4.45 -16.79 8.80
N ASP A 105 -5.76 -16.86 8.65
CA ASP A 105 -6.41 -17.22 7.38
C ASP A 105 -6.32 -16.06 6.38
N GLN A 106 -5.10 -15.84 5.90
CA GLN A 106 -4.77 -14.76 4.96
C GLN A 106 -3.91 -15.30 3.82
N PRO A 107 -4.20 -14.96 2.57
CA PRO A 107 -3.36 -15.36 1.45
C PRO A 107 -2.00 -14.65 1.49
N ALA A 108 -0.98 -15.29 0.90
CA ALA A 108 0.35 -14.70 0.76
C ALA A 108 0.37 -13.43 -0.08
N VAL A 109 -0.60 -13.28 -0.99
CA VAL A 109 -0.74 -12.15 -1.91
C VAL A 109 -2.15 -11.59 -1.78
N LEU A 110 -2.23 -10.30 -1.47
CA LEU A 110 -3.50 -9.56 -1.33
C LEU A 110 -3.79 -8.82 -2.64
N PRO A 111 -4.94 -9.04 -3.28
CA PRO A 111 -5.34 -8.27 -4.46
C PRO A 111 -5.67 -6.82 -4.09
N LEU A 112 -5.40 -5.89 -4.99
CA LEU A 112 -5.69 -4.47 -4.84
C LEU A 112 -6.52 -3.95 -6.01
N PRO A 113 -7.42 -2.98 -5.78
CA PRO A 113 -8.19 -2.36 -6.85
C PRO A 113 -7.31 -1.45 -7.71
N CYS A 114 -7.62 -1.42 -9.00
CA CYS A 114 -6.94 -0.60 -9.99
C CYS A 114 -7.95 0.20 -10.82
N PRO A 115 -8.58 1.24 -10.23
CA PRO A 115 -9.71 1.94 -10.85
C PRO A 115 -9.32 3.00 -11.88
N ILE A 116 -8.03 3.33 -12.06
CA ILE A 116 -7.59 4.50 -12.83
C ILE A 116 -7.32 4.11 -14.29
N PRO A 117 -8.18 4.50 -15.24
CA PRO A 117 -7.96 4.21 -16.64
C PRO A 117 -6.66 4.83 -17.15
N GLY A 118 -5.91 4.07 -17.96
CA GLY A 118 -4.67 4.53 -18.59
C GLY A 118 -3.46 4.66 -17.66
N VAL A 119 -3.60 4.35 -16.38
CA VAL A 119 -2.46 4.11 -15.47
C VAL A 119 -2.19 2.61 -15.43
N PRO A 120 -1.00 2.15 -15.86
CA PRO A 120 -0.68 0.74 -15.92
C PRO A 120 -0.68 0.10 -14.53
N THR A 121 -0.82 -1.23 -14.49
CA THR A 121 -0.79 -2.01 -13.25
C THR A 121 0.49 -2.81 -13.14
N ALA A 122 0.94 -3.10 -11.92
CA ALA A 122 2.06 -3.98 -11.65
C ALA A 122 1.89 -4.69 -10.30
N THR A 123 2.51 -5.85 -10.14
CA THR A 123 2.57 -6.58 -8.87
C THR A 123 3.60 -5.97 -7.93
N LEU A 124 3.36 -6.06 -6.60
CA LEU A 124 4.21 -5.41 -5.61
C LEU A 124 4.59 -6.36 -4.47
N SER A 125 5.84 -6.25 -4.01
CA SER A 125 6.38 -6.98 -2.87
C SER A 125 6.84 -6.00 -1.79
N THR A 126 6.25 -6.07 -0.60
CA THR A 126 6.56 -5.24 0.57
C THR A 126 7.52 -5.95 1.52
N GLY A 127 8.46 -5.22 2.11
CA GLY A 127 9.33 -5.72 3.19
C GLY A 127 10.17 -4.64 3.83
N GLY A 128 10.75 -4.92 4.99
CA GLY A 128 11.46 -3.95 5.84
C GLY A 128 12.90 -3.63 5.39
N ASN A 129 13.34 -4.13 4.24
CA ASN A 129 14.69 -3.91 3.73
C ASN A 129 14.69 -3.25 2.35
N VAL A 130 15.73 -2.48 2.07
CA VAL A 130 16.01 -1.95 0.73
C VAL A 130 16.46 -3.09 -0.17
N VAL A 131 15.81 -3.25 -1.32
CA VAL A 131 16.17 -4.22 -2.35
C VAL A 131 17.08 -3.54 -3.38
N SER A 132 18.28 -4.06 -3.61
CA SER A 132 19.23 -3.50 -4.55
C SER A 132 20.10 -4.59 -5.20
N GLY A 133 20.56 -4.34 -6.41
CA GLY A 133 21.47 -5.26 -7.14
C GLY A 133 20.92 -6.68 -7.28
N ALA A 134 21.69 -7.69 -6.91
CA ALA A 134 21.32 -9.10 -7.01
C ALA A 134 20.14 -9.51 -6.11
N ALA A 135 19.81 -8.72 -5.07
CA ALA A 135 18.68 -9.03 -4.20
C ALA A 135 17.33 -9.06 -4.94
N TYR A 136 17.23 -8.39 -6.09
CA TYR A 136 16.04 -8.47 -6.95
C TYR A 136 15.79 -9.85 -7.55
N GLU A 137 16.79 -10.74 -7.62
CA GLU A 137 16.64 -12.10 -8.17
C GLU A 137 15.71 -12.98 -7.32
N ALA A 138 15.56 -12.64 -6.04
CA ALA A 138 14.66 -13.32 -5.11
C ALA A 138 13.27 -12.71 -5.06
N ILE A 139 12.98 -11.66 -5.84
CA ILE A 139 11.70 -10.94 -5.83
C ILE A 139 10.82 -11.46 -6.96
N ASP A 140 9.67 -12.02 -6.60
CA ASP A 140 8.64 -12.50 -7.51
C ASP A 140 7.52 -11.45 -7.66
N ALA A 141 7.93 -10.21 -7.97
CA ALA A 141 7.03 -9.09 -8.23
C ALA A 141 7.75 -8.05 -9.09
N GLU A 142 7.01 -7.20 -9.78
CA GLU A 142 7.54 -6.16 -10.67
C GLU A 142 8.03 -4.92 -9.90
N MET A 143 7.45 -4.66 -8.72
CA MET A 143 7.79 -3.54 -7.84
C MET A 143 8.15 -4.02 -6.44
N VAL A 144 8.97 -3.23 -5.75
CA VAL A 144 9.25 -3.40 -4.32
C VAL A 144 9.01 -2.10 -3.57
N ASP A 145 8.41 -2.20 -2.39
CA ASP A 145 8.29 -1.08 -1.45
C ASP A 145 8.48 -1.55 0.00
N MET A 146 8.18 -0.68 0.94
CA MET A 146 8.36 -0.98 2.35
C MET A 146 7.06 -0.91 3.18
N GLU A 147 5.92 -0.50 2.64
CA GLU A 147 4.71 -0.23 3.45
C GLU A 147 3.43 -0.89 2.95
N THR A 148 3.22 -1.04 1.64
CA THR A 148 1.90 -1.32 1.05
C THR A 148 1.18 -2.50 1.69
N TRP A 149 1.84 -3.64 1.86
CA TRP A 149 1.18 -4.82 2.47
C TRP A 149 0.67 -4.52 3.89
N ALA A 150 1.48 -3.82 4.69
CA ALA A 150 1.13 -3.46 6.06
C ALA A 150 -0.04 -2.46 6.11
N LEU A 151 -0.06 -1.49 5.19
CA LEU A 151 -1.17 -0.55 5.05
C LEU A 151 -2.46 -1.25 4.63
N VAL A 152 -2.38 -2.19 3.69
CA VAL A 152 -3.54 -3.01 3.28
C VAL A 152 -4.09 -3.80 4.47
N ARG A 153 -3.21 -4.42 5.26
CA ARG A 153 -3.62 -5.17 6.46
C ARG A 153 -4.29 -4.28 7.50
N ALA A 154 -3.74 -3.09 7.75
CA ALA A 154 -4.38 -2.12 8.64
C ALA A 154 -5.75 -1.67 8.10
N ALA A 155 -5.86 -1.33 6.82
CA ALA A 155 -7.09 -0.91 6.18
C ALA A 155 -8.19 -1.99 6.25
N GLN A 156 -7.84 -3.25 5.99
CA GLN A 156 -8.76 -4.40 6.08
C GLN A 156 -9.36 -4.58 7.49
N THR A 157 -8.63 -4.24 8.56
CA THR A 157 -9.13 -4.33 9.93
C THR A 157 -10.33 -3.42 10.17
N PHE A 158 -10.42 -2.31 9.44
CA PHE A 158 -11.52 -1.33 9.50
C PHE A 158 -12.51 -1.47 8.34
N GLY A 159 -12.34 -2.45 7.46
CA GLY A 159 -13.22 -2.63 6.30
C GLY A 159 -13.09 -1.52 5.24
N VAL A 160 -11.97 -0.76 5.23
CA VAL A 160 -11.74 0.34 4.29
C VAL A 160 -10.90 -0.13 3.11
N PRO A 161 -11.34 0.05 1.85
CA PRO A 161 -10.54 -0.28 0.68
C PRO A 161 -9.30 0.61 0.58
N LEU A 162 -8.22 0.04 0.00
CA LEU A 162 -6.98 0.76 -0.26
C LEU A 162 -6.54 0.57 -1.70
N ILE A 163 -6.15 1.65 -2.36
CA ILE A 163 -5.37 1.63 -3.60
C ILE A 163 -3.96 2.13 -3.35
N ALA A 164 -3.00 1.59 -4.09
CA ALA A 164 -1.60 2.02 -3.99
C ALA A 164 -1.07 2.48 -5.35
N LEU A 165 -0.61 3.72 -5.41
CA LEU A 165 0.08 4.32 -6.54
C LEU A 165 1.58 4.37 -6.24
N ARG A 166 2.39 3.82 -7.13
CA ARG A 166 3.84 3.76 -6.95
C ARG A 166 4.56 4.32 -8.16
N GLY A 167 5.45 5.30 -7.91
CA GLY A 167 6.36 5.83 -8.91
C GLY A 167 7.73 5.17 -8.82
N VAL A 168 8.27 4.70 -9.95
CA VAL A 168 9.55 3.99 -9.97
C VAL A 168 10.70 4.97 -9.76
N SER A 169 11.34 4.93 -8.59
CA SER A 169 12.46 5.81 -8.24
C SER A 169 13.83 5.19 -8.53
N ASP A 170 13.94 3.87 -8.46
CA ASP A 170 15.21 3.14 -8.48
C ASP A 170 15.05 1.68 -8.96
N GLY A 171 16.14 0.88 -8.86
CA GLY A 171 16.15 -0.57 -9.12
C GLY A 171 16.95 -0.97 -10.36
N ARG A 172 17.21 -0.08 -11.32
CA ARG A 172 18.05 -0.40 -12.50
C ARG A 172 19.55 -0.44 -12.17
N ALA A 173 19.97 0.44 -11.26
CA ALA A 173 21.33 0.48 -10.74
C ALA A 173 21.34 0.11 -9.27
N GLU A 174 22.52 -0.25 -8.75
CA GLU A 174 22.68 -0.46 -7.32
C GLU A 174 22.52 0.87 -6.57
N LEU A 175 21.74 0.85 -5.49
CA LEU A 175 21.64 1.95 -4.54
C LEU A 175 22.88 1.95 -3.63
N LYS A 176 23.65 3.02 -3.65
CA LYS A 176 24.86 3.20 -2.85
C LYS A 176 24.78 4.35 -1.87
N ALA A 177 23.89 5.30 -2.13
CA ALA A 177 23.66 6.48 -1.33
C ALA A 177 22.19 6.91 -1.36
N LEU A 178 21.81 7.79 -0.43
CA LEU A 178 20.45 8.33 -0.35
C LEU A 178 20.07 9.11 -1.62
N GLU A 179 21.06 9.76 -2.23
CA GLU A 179 20.92 10.55 -3.44
C GLU A 179 20.46 9.70 -4.64
N ASP A 180 20.84 8.42 -4.70
CA ASP A 180 20.43 7.50 -5.77
C ASP A 180 18.90 7.30 -5.79
N TRP A 181 18.27 7.32 -4.61
CA TRP A 181 16.82 7.28 -4.47
C TRP A 181 16.19 8.65 -4.70
N THR A 182 16.72 9.72 -4.06
CA THR A 182 16.07 11.04 -4.04
C THR A 182 16.16 11.78 -5.37
N SER A 183 17.14 11.48 -6.22
CA SER A 183 17.37 12.20 -7.48
C SER A 183 16.18 12.15 -8.45
N THR A 184 15.35 11.10 -8.37
CA THR A 184 14.19 10.89 -9.25
C THR A 184 12.87 11.37 -8.63
N LEU A 185 12.85 11.64 -7.32
CA LEU A 185 11.60 11.90 -6.58
C LEU A 185 10.82 13.11 -7.11
N HIS A 186 11.49 14.11 -7.68
CA HIS A 186 10.79 15.24 -8.30
C HIS A 186 9.87 14.80 -9.47
N HIS A 187 10.37 13.95 -10.36
CA HIS A 187 9.57 13.40 -11.45
C HIS A 187 8.50 12.42 -10.97
N VAL A 188 8.82 11.67 -9.92
CA VAL A 188 7.84 10.77 -9.26
C VAL A 188 6.69 11.58 -8.66
N ASP A 189 6.97 12.69 -7.95
CA ASP A 189 5.96 13.58 -7.38
C ASP A 189 5.02 14.15 -8.48
N GLU A 190 5.58 14.67 -9.59
CA GLU A 190 4.81 15.18 -10.72
C GLU A 190 3.89 14.11 -11.32
N ASN A 191 4.43 12.91 -11.57
CA ASN A 191 3.68 11.82 -12.20
C ASN A 191 2.66 11.18 -11.26
N LEU A 192 2.95 11.09 -9.95
CA LEU A 192 1.98 10.68 -8.94
C LEU A 192 0.82 11.68 -8.84
N ALA A 193 1.11 12.98 -8.89
CA ALA A 193 0.09 14.01 -8.88
C ALA A 193 -0.82 13.92 -10.12
N ALA A 194 -0.25 13.65 -11.30
CA ALA A 194 -1.04 13.44 -12.52
C ALA A 194 -1.90 12.17 -12.45
N ALA A 195 -1.41 11.09 -11.84
CA ALA A 195 -2.19 9.87 -11.60
C ALA A 195 -3.30 10.11 -10.58
N LEU A 196 -3.02 10.88 -9.52
CA LEU A 196 -4.02 11.29 -8.53
C LEU A 196 -5.13 12.14 -9.16
N ASP A 197 -4.82 13.09 -10.05
CA ASP A 197 -5.83 13.89 -10.76
C ASP A 197 -6.79 13.00 -11.58
N ARG A 198 -6.27 11.94 -12.20
CA ARG A 198 -7.11 10.95 -12.91
C ARG A 198 -7.99 10.15 -11.95
N LEU A 199 -7.45 9.75 -10.79
CA LEU A 199 -8.26 9.09 -9.76
C LEU A 199 -9.38 10.00 -9.28
N ILE A 200 -9.10 11.27 -9.00
CA ILE A 200 -10.10 12.25 -8.58
C ILE A 200 -11.22 12.33 -9.61
N ALA A 201 -10.90 12.40 -10.90
CA ALA A 201 -11.90 12.43 -11.97
C ALA A 201 -12.78 11.16 -11.99
N VAL A 202 -12.21 9.97 -11.72
CA VAL A 202 -12.98 8.71 -11.57
C VAL A 202 -13.91 8.77 -10.37
N LEU A 203 -13.41 9.23 -9.21
CA LEU A 203 -14.20 9.31 -7.99
C LEU A 203 -15.34 10.33 -8.08
N GLU A 204 -15.12 11.45 -8.77
CA GLU A 204 -16.14 12.46 -9.01
C GLU A 204 -17.24 11.99 -9.97
N ALA A 205 -16.87 11.17 -10.99
CA ALA A 205 -17.81 10.66 -11.97
C ALA A 205 -18.62 9.46 -11.47
N ASP A 206 -17.94 8.45 -10.93
CA ASP A 206 -18.50 7.12 -10.67
C ASP A 206 -18.39 6.70 -9.19
N GLY A 207 -17.65 7.43 -8.37
CA GLY A 207 -17.38 7.06 -6.99
C GLY A 207 -16.68 5.70 -6.88
N LEU A 208 -17.06 4.93 -5.84
CA LEU A 208 -16.58 3.56 -5.65
C LEU A 208 -17.31 2.51 -6.51
N ALA A 209 -18.28 2.93 -7.36
CA ALA A 209 -18.91 2.07 -8.35
C ALA A 209 -18.08 1.92 -9.63
N ALA A 210 -16.97 2.66 -9.78
CA ALA A 210 -16.08 2.54 -10.93
C ALA A 210 -15.59 1.10 -11.13
N PRO A 211 -15.44 0.60 -12.38
CA PRO A 211 -15.17 -0.80 -12.68
C PRO A 211 -13.96 -1.41 -11.95
N GLY A 212 -12.93 -0.62 -11.69
CA GLY A 212 -11.73 -1.08 -10.99
C GLY A 212 -11.90 -1.36 -9.48
N PHE A 213 -13.05 -1.00 -8.89
CA PHE A 213 -13.43 -1.33 -7.51
C PHE A 213 -14.35 -2.56 -7.42
N ALA A 214 -14.92 -3.03 -8.53
CA ALA A 214 -16.02 -4.01 -8.57
C ALA A 214 -15.69 -5.41 -8.01
N ASN A 215 -14.41 -5.74 -7.80
CA ASN A 215 -13.97 -7.04 -7.27
C ASN A 215 -13.34 -6.95 -5.87
N LEU A 216 -13.59 -5.86 -5.15
CA LEU A 216 -13.17 -5.75 -3.75
C LEU A 216 -14.08 -6.59 -2.86
N GLU A 217 -13.71 -7.85 -2.63
CA GLU A 217 -14.08 -8.50 -1.39
C GLU A 217 -13.30 -7.80 -0.27
N ILE A 218 -13.88 -6.76 0.32
CA ILE A 218 -13.40 -6.21 1.58
C ILE A 218 -13.74 -7.29 2.61
N PRO A 219 -12.76 -8.00 3.20
CA PRO A 219 -13.06 -8.94 4.26
C PRO A 219 -13.84 -8.17 5.32
N ALA A 220 -14.94 -8.75 5.79
CA ALA A 220 -15.66 -8.17 6.92
C ALA A 220 -14.64 -7.89 8.04
N PRO A 221 -14.76 -6.76 8.77
CA PRO A 221 -13.86 -6.44 9.88
C PRO A 221 -13.77 -7.68 10.76
N GLN A 222 -12.56 -8.22 10.90
CA GLN A 222 -12.35 -9.37 11.77
C GLN A 222 -12.56 -8.89 13.18
N GLY A 223 -13.80 -9.04 13.67
CA GLY A 223 -14.09 -8.88 15.08
C GLY A 223 -13.09 -9.74 15.83
N GLN A 224 -12.40 -9.17 16.77
CA GLN A 224 -11.63 -9.92 17.76
C GLN A 224 -12.64 -10.78 18.51
N ASP A 225 -12.88 -11.99 18.00
CA ASP A 225 -13.58 -13.00 18.79
C ASP A 225 -12.58 -13.46 19.86
N PRO A 226 -12.77 -13.09 21.14
CA PRO A 226 -11.87 -13.47 22.22
C PRO A 226 -11.91 -14.97 22.53
N ALA A 227 -12.61 -15.78 21.73
CA ALA A 227 -12.87 -17.19 21.99
C ALA A 227 -11.92 -18.18 21.31
N HIS A 228 -10.88 -17.75 20.56
CA HIS A 228 -9.81 -18.67 20.16
C HIS A 228 -8.79 -18.82 21.29
N SER A 229 -9.26 -19.42 22.37
CA SER A 229 -8.43 -20.02 23.41
C SER A 229 -7.62 -21.17 22.80
N LEU A 230 -6.39 -20.89 22.38
CA LEU A 230 -5.36 -21.88 22.09
C LEU A 230 -4.86 -22.50 23.42
N VAL A 231 -5.68 -23.28 24.09
CA VAL A 231 -5.22 -24.21 25.10
C VAL A 231 -5.28 -25.58 24.44
N PRO A 232 -4.14 -26.23 24.12
CA PRO A 232 -4.17 -27.63 23.72
C PRO A 232 -4.70 -28.45 24.90
N ASP A 233 -5.65 -29.34 24.61
CA ASP A 233 -6.19 -30.29 25.58
C ASP A 233 -5.03 -31.14 26.15
N PRO A 234 -4.78 -31.13 27.46
CA PRO A 234 -3.64 -31.84 28.08
C PRO A 234 -3.82 -33.37 28.10
N THR A 235 -4.79 -33.94 27.35
CA THR A 235 -5.10 -35.38 27.40
C THR A 235 -5.12 -36.04 26.00
N SER A 236 -4.12 -35.81 25.16
CA SER A 236 -3.87 -36.65 23.98
C SER A 236 -2.38 -36.95 23.82
#